data_07d67f6ec435cadb49e803b77c515f1a
#
_entry.id   07d67f6ec435cadb49e803b77c515f1a
#
_cell.length_a   1.000
_cell.length_b   1.000
_cell.length_c   1.000
_cell.angle_alpha   90.00
_cell.angle_beta   90.00
_cell.angle_gamma   90.00
#
_symmetry.space_group_name_H-M   'P 1'
#
loop_
_entity.id
_entity.type
_entity.pdbx_description
1 polymer ?
#
loop_
_entity_poly.entity_id
_entity_poly.type
_entity_poly.pdbx_seq_one_letter_code
_entity_poly.pdbx_strand_id
1 'polypeptide(L)'
;MKNSRLPISVVLLTRNEERNVSECLQSCDFAVEIVVVDDDSTDQTVAIAESMGAKVFHRSLNGDWGAQKTFGIQKATCPWI
;
A
#
# COMPACT_ATOMS: atom_id res chain seq x y z
N MET A 1 -11.11 -3.45 -19.48
CA MET A 1 -9.72 -3.80 -19.76
C MET A 1 -8.84 -3.40 -18.62
N LYS A 2 -8.01 -4.31 -18.18
CA LYS A 2 -7.14 -4.07 -17.04
C LYS A 2 -5.98 -3.14 -17.35
N ASN A 3 -5.71 -2.93 -18.64
CA ASN A 3 -4.58 -2.09 -19.04
C ASN A 3 -4.90 -0.59 -19.05
N SER A 4 -6.09 -0.21 -18.58
CA SER A 4 -6.48 1.20 -18.56
C SER A 4 -6.29 1.84 -17.19
N ARG A 5 -5.23 1.46 -16.49
CA ARG A 5 -4.95 2.03 -15.19
C ARG A 5 -4.49 3.48 -15.29
N LEU A 6 -4.87 4.26 -14.28
CA LEU A 6 -4.51 5.67 -14.19
C LEU A 6 -3.09 5.84 -13.67
N PRO A 7 -2.37 6.90 -14.07
CA PRO A 7 -1.00 7.15 -13.58
C PRO A 7 -1.04 7.72 -12.17
N ILE A 8 -1.60 6.95 -11.26
CA ILE A 8 -1.81 7.33 -9.88
C ILE A 8 -1.12 6.31 -8.98
N SER A 9 -0.47 6.79 -7.93
CA SER A 9 0.04 5.92 -6.87
C SER A 9 -0.92 6.00 -5.69
N VAL A 10 -1.36 4.84 -5.21
CA VAL A 10 -2.17 4.77 -3.98
C VAL A 10 -1.23 4.38 -2.84
N VAL A 11 -1.31 5.10 -1.72
CA VAL A 11 -0.50 4.81 -0.55
C VAL A 11 -1.43 4.28 0.54
N LEU A 12 -1.13 3.07 1.02
CA LEU A 12 -1.92 2.42 2.06
C LEU A 12 -1.04 2.18 3.29
N LEU A 13 -1.59 2.45 4.46
CA LEU A 13 -0.94 2.16 5.73
C LEU A 13 -1.62 0.94 6.32
N THR A 14 -0.85 -0.10 6.66
CA THR A 14 -1.41 -1.37 7.12
C THR A 14 -0.82 -1.81 8.43
N ARG A 15 -1.64 -2.54 9.21
CA ARG A 15 -1.18 -3.28 10.37
C ARG A 15 -2.17 -4.40 10.63
N ASN A 16 -1.75 -5.65 10.45
CA ASN A 16 -2.57 -6.83 10.72
C ASN A 16 -3.94 -6.76 10.03
N GLU A 17 -3.91 -6.56 8.70
CA GLU A 17 -5.10 -6.43 7.89
C GLU A 17 -5.31 -7.64 6.98
N GLU A 18 -4.82 -8.82 7.37
CA GLU A 18 -4.87 -9.97 6.45
C GLU A 18 -6.28 -10.30 5.97
N ARG A 19 -7.31 -10.00 6.76
CA ARG A 19 -8.69 -10.27 6.38
C ARG A 19 -9.20 -9.31 5.32
N ASN A 20 -8.67 -8.11 5.25
CA ASN A 20 -9.21 -7.04 4.42
C ASN A 20 -8.26 -6.57 3.34
N VAL A 21 -6.96 -6.87 3.45
CA VAL A 21 -5.97 -6.29 2.55
C VAL A 21 -6.21 -6.69 1.09
N SER A 22 -6.60 -7.93 0.84
CA SER A 22 -6.84 -8.39 -0.52
C SER A 22 -7.98 -7.59 -1.17
N GLU A 23 -9.09 -7.44 -0.46
CA GLU A 23 -10.25 -6.70 -0.96
C GLU A 23 -9.90 -5.22 -1.14
N CYS A 24 -9.16 -4.66 -0.20
CA CYS A 24 -8.73 -3.28 -0.29
C CYS A 24 -7.87 -3.06 -1.54
N LEU A 25 -6.91 -3.95 -1.79
CA LEU A 25 -6.04 -3.83 -2.96
C LEU A 25 -6.82 -4.00 -4.26
N GLN A 26 -7.81 -4.89 -4.27
CA GLN A 26 -8.66 -5.05 -5.44
C GLN A 26 -9.42 -3.76 -5.76
N SER A 27 -9.87 -3.04 -4.74
CA SER A 27 -10.58 -1.78 -4.94
C SER A 27 -9.66 -0.68 -5.45
N CYS A 28 -8.34 -0.85 -5.35
CA CYS A 28 -7.36 0.11 -5.86
C CYS A 28 -6.79 -0.29 -7.21
N ASP A 29 -7.42 -1.22 -7.90
CA ASP A 29 -6.93 -1.75 -9.18
C ASP A 29 -6.86 -0.70 -10.28
N PHE A 30 -7.53 0.44 -10.11
CA PHE A 30 -7.48 1.55 -11.06
C PHE A 30 -6.11 2.24 -11.09
N ALA A 31 -5.31 2.08 -10.05
CA ALA A 31 -4.02 2.76 -9.93
C ALA A 31 -2.91 1.91 -10.53
N VAL A 32 -1.94 2.56 -11.17
CA VAL A 32 -0.82 1.85 -11.78
C VAL A 32 0.19 1.42 -10.73
N GLU A 33 0.19 2.05 -9.57
CA GLU A 33 1.12 1.72 -8.48
C GLU A 33 0.41 1.75 -7.13
N ILE A 34 0.67 0.74 -6.31
CA ILE A 34 0.18 0.72 -4.94
C ILE A 34 1.39 0.58 -4.02
N VAL A 35 1.57 1.54 -3.12
CA VAL A 35 2.62 1.54 -2.12
C VAL A 35 1.98 1.21 -0.78
N VAL A 36 2.45 0.16 -0.14
CA VAL A 36 1.97 -0.24 1.19
C VAL A 36 3.09 0.05 2.20
N VAL A 37 2.78 0.82 3.22
CA VAL A 37 3.70 1.03 4.35
C VAL A 37 3.16 0.23 5.51
N ASP A 38 3.87 -0.82 5.88
CA ASP A 38 3.40 -1.76 6.89
C ASP A 38 4.02 -1.48 8.25
N ASP A 39 3.14 -1.38 9.25
CA ASP A 39 3.53 -1.13 10.63
C ASP A 39 3.63 -2.46 11.38
N ASP A 40 4.73 -3.19 11.10
CA ASP A 40 5.09 -4.41 11.84
C ASP A 40 3.97 -5.44 11.95
N SER A 41 3.27 -5.74 10.85
CA SER A 41 2.25 -6.79 10.83
C SER A 41 2.88 -8.13 11.20
N THR A 42 2.17 -8.89 12.03
CA THR A 42 2.59 -10.22 12.44
C THR A 42 1.79 -11.33 11.75
N ASP A 43 0.82 -10.95 10.93
CA ASP A 43 -0.02 -11.89 10.19
C ASP A 43 0.43 -11.95 8.71
N GLN A 44 -0.46 -12.37 7.81
CA GLN A 44 -0.14 -12.55 6.39
C GLN A 44 -0.34 -11.29 5.55
N THR A 45 -0.57 -10.12 6.17
CA THR A 45 -0.84 -8.88 5.47
C THR A 45 0.20 -8.60 4.38
N VAL A 46 1.49 -8.63 4.75
CA VAL A 46 2.57 -8.30 3.81
C VAL A 46 2.64 -9.32 2.67
N ALA A 47 2.55 -10.61 3.01
CA ALA A 47 2.63 -11.66 2.00
C ALA A 47 1.50 -11.53 0.98
N ILE A 48 0.29 -11.25 1.44
CA ILE A 48 -0.86 -11.07 0.55
C ILE A 48 -0.66 -9.84 -0.33
N ALA A 49 -0.23 -8.73 0.26
CA ALA A 49 -0.03 -7.48 -0.49
C ALA A 49 1.02 -7.67 -1.59
N GLU A 50 2.13 -8.31 -1.26
CA GLU A 50 3.18 -8.56 -2.24
C GLU A 50 2.70 -9.48 -3.36
N SER A 51 1.91 -10.51 -3.02
CA SER A 51 1.38 -11.42 -4.02
C SER A 51 0.44 -10.74 -5.00
N MET A 52 -0.13 -9.60 -4.63
CA MET A 52 -1.03 -8.83 -5.48
C MET A 52 -0.32 -7.69 -6.20
N GLY A 53 1.00 -7.63 -6.12
CA GLY A 53 1.78 -6.67 -6.88
C GLY A 53 2.03 -5.33 -6.20
N ALA A 54 1.65 -5.19 -4.93
CA ALA A 54 1.94 -3.95 -4.20
C ALA A 54 3.42 -3.87 -3.83
N LYS A 55 3.93 -2.64 -3.75
CA LYS A 55 5.29 -2.39 -3.26
C LYS A 55 5.18 -2.18 -1.77
N VAL A 56 5.72 -3.10 -0.98
CA VAL A 56 5.59 -3.06 0.47
C VAL A 56 6.88 -2.56 1.11
N PHE A 57 6.73 -1.57 1.98
CA PHE A 57 7.83 -1.04 2.78
C PHE A 57 7.46 -1.19 4.24
N HIS A 58 8.46 -1.52 5.06
CA HIS A 58 8.26 -1.73 6.49
C HIS A 58 8.73 -0.51 7.26
N ARG A 59 7.84 0.06 8.06
CA ARG A 59 8.19 1.20 8.90
C ARG A 59 7.24 1.25 10.08
N SER A 60 7.79 1.13 11.28
CA SER A 60 6.99 1.21 12.51
C SER A 60 6.33 2.58 12.62
N LEU A 61 5.05 2.59 12.96
CA LEU A 61 4.26 3.81 13.03
C LEU A 61 4.73 4.74 14.14
N ASN A 62 5.04 4.19 15.31
CA ASN A 62 5.47 4.96 16.48
C ASN A 62 4.50 6.09 16.85
N GLY A 63 3.20 5.88 16.60
CA GLY A 63 2.19 6.85 16.95
C GLY A 63 2.12 8.07 16.02
N ASP A 64 2.90 8.11 14.95
CA ASP A 64 2.96 9.27 14.06
C ASP A 64 2.42 8.92 12.67
N TRP A 65 1.11 9.08 12.49
CA TRP A 65 0.46 8.78 11.22
C TRP A 65 0.92 9.69 10.09
N GLY A 66 1.23 10.96 10.42
CA GLY A 66 1.71 11.90 9.42
C GLY A 66 3.04 11.48 8.84
N ALA A 67 3.98 11.08 9.70
CA ALA A 67 5.28 10.63 9.24
C ALA A 67 5.15 9.35 8.42
N GLN A 68 4.26 8.44 8.82
CA GLN A 68 4.04 7.20 8.09
C GLN A 68 3.51 7.47 6.69
N LYS A 69 2.54 8.36 6.58
CA LYS A 69 1.96 8.75 5.29
C LYS A 69 3.01 9.43 4.40
N THR A 70 3.79 10.34 4.98
CA THR A 70 4.84 11.04 4.25
C THR A 70 5.88 10.05 3.70
N PHE A 71 6.24 9.06 4.51
CA PHE A 71 7.18 8.04 4.07
C PHE A 71 6.64 7.32 2.83
N GLY A 72 5.36 6.93 2.86
CA GLY A 72 4.74 6.27 1.71
C GLY A 72 4.71 7.14 0.48
N ILE A 73 4.38 8.42 0.65
CA ILE A 73 4.35 9.38 -0.46
C ILE A 73 5.73 9.52 -1.09
N GLN A 74 6.79 9.53 -0.28
CA GLN A 74 8.15 9.64 -0.79
C GLN A 74 8.56 8.43 -1.61
N LYS A 75 7.93 7.27 -1.38
CA LYS A 75 8.22 6.05 -2.13
C LYS A 75 7.40 5.95 -3.41
N ALA A 76 6.37 6.77 -3.56
CA ALA A 76 5.53 6.75 -4.76
C ALA A 76 6.26 7.38 -5.93
N THR A 77 6.07 6.84 -7.13
CA THR A 77 6.79 7.28 -8.32
C THR A 77 5.88 7.93 -9.37
N CYS A 78 4.57 7.87 -9.18
CA CYS A 78 3.64 8.45 -10.15
C CYS A 78 3.43 9.94 -9.88
N PRO A 79 3.05 10.71 -10.92
CA PRO A 79 2.83 12.16 -10.75
C PRO A 79 1.64 12.48 -9.85
N TRP A 80 0.71 11.54 -9.68
CA TRP A 80 -0.47 11.71 -8.82
C TRP A 80 -0.46 10.66 -7.72
N ILE A 81 -0.85 11.07 -6.51
CA ILE A 81 -0.87 10.21 -5.34
C ILE A 81 -2.24 10.23 -4.70
#